data_7a5c6c74574e9f999d16cc3debfa3c3b
#
_entry.id   7a5c6c74574e9f999d16cc3debfa3c3b
#
_cell.length_a   1.000
_cell.length_b   1.000
_cell.length_c   1.000
_cell.angle_alpha   90.00
_cell.angle_beta   90.00
_cell.angle_gamma   90.00
#
_symmetry.space_group_name_H-M   'P 1'
#
loop_
_entity.id
_entity.type
_entity.pdbx_description
1 polymer ?
#
loop_
_entity_poly.entity_id
_entity_poly.type
_entity_poly.pdbx_seq_one_letter_code
_entity_poly.pdbx_strand_id
1 'polypeptide(L)'
;MREILQAIVDAHAGREDLVMATIIDNVGSSPRSAGTKMLIKPDLSIIGTIGGGKLEANAILAAKEVFQSKKSNLFHFILNGEDAAKSDMICGGSGDVLLVFLPWDDPETTLVFEKALDAAVGNQEGWLITQFRENGGDTN
;
A
#
# COMPACT_ATOMS: atom_id res chain seq x y z
N MET A 1 -11.99 3.31 -1.12
CA MET A 1 -10.98 4.35 -1.38
C MET A 1 -11.15 5.58 -0.48
N ARG A 2 -12.37 6.03 -0.29
CA ARG A 2 -12.63 7.20 0.57
C ARG A 2 -12.08 7.02 2.00
N GLU A 3 -12.27 5.85 2.58
CA GLU A 3 -11.74 5.53 3.91
C GLU A 3 -10.21 5.65 3.96
N ILE A 4 -9.55 5.16 2.94
CA ILE A 4 -8.08 5.24 2.82
C ILE A 4 -7.64 6.72 2.71
N LEU A 5 -8.30 7.49 1.87
CA LEU A 5 -7.98 8.90 1.69
C LEU A 5 -8.19 9.70 2.97
N GLN A 6 -9.29 9.45 3.67
CA GLN A 6 -9.57 10.13 4.95
C GLN A 6 -8.49 9.80 5.98
N ALA A 7 -8.10 8.53 6.04
CA ALA A 7 -7.09 8.10 7.00
C ALA A 7 -5.73 8.76 6.73
N ILE A 8 -5.37 8.94 5.46
CA ILE A 8 -4.12 9.62 5.10
C ILE A 8 -4.15 11.08 5.54
N VAL A 9 -5.24 11.77 5.24
CA VAL A 9 -5.39 13.19 5.61
C VAL A 9 -5.34 13.35 7.13
N ASP A 10 -6.06 12.49 7.86
CA ASP A 10 -6.10 12.54 9.32
C ASP A 10 -4.72 12.27 9.93
N ALA A 11 -4.01 11.28 9.42
CA ALA A 11 -2.68 10.94 9.93
C ALA A 11 -1.69 12.08 9.69
N HIS A 12 -1.74 12.69 8.52
CA HIS A 12 -0.84 13.81 8.20
C HIS A 12 -1.16 15.05 9.04
N ALA A 13 -2.44 15.29 9.33
CA ALA A 13 -2.82 16.36 10.25
C ALA A 13 -2.27 16.11 11.66
N GLY A 14 -2.16 14.86 12.06
CA GLY A 14 -1.58 14.46 13.33
C GLY A 14 -0.07 14.28 13.29
N ARG A 15 0.58 14.67 12.19
CA ARG A 15 2.04 14.55 12.00
C ARG A 15 2.53 13.11 12.07
N GLU A 16 1.79 12.21 11.46
CA GLU A 16 2.13 10.79 11.42
C GLU A 16 2.44 10.35 10.00
N ASP A 17 3.58 9.70 9.81
CA ASP A 17 3.94 9.09 8.54
C ASP A 17 3.14 7.82 8.33
N LEU A 18 2.95 7.45 7.08
CA LEU A 18 2.26 6.22 6.70
C LEU A 18 3.03 5.52 5.60
N VAL A 19 2.74 4.23 5.44
CA VAL A 19 3.11 3.45 4.26
C VAL A 19 1.83 2.97 3.61
N MET A 20 1.71 3.20 2.30
CA MET A 20 0.57 2.71 1.53
C MET A 20 1.01 1.51 0.72
N ALA A 21 0.39 0.37 0.98
CA ALA A 21 0.62 -0.86 0.22
C ALA A 21 -0.42 -0.94 -0.89
N THR A 22 0.04 -1.12 -2.12
CA THR A 22 -0.84 -1.26 -3.28
C THR A 22 -0.46 -2.51 -4.05
N ILE A 23 -1.45 -3.36 -4.33
CA ILE A 23 -1.21 -4.52 -5.20
C ILE A 23 -1.02 -4.01 -6.62
N ILE A 24 0.14 -4.30 -7.20
CA ILE A 24 0.44 -3.93 -8.59
C ILE A 24 0.09 -5.08 -9.51
N ASP A 25 0.48 -6.29 -9.11
CA ASP A 25 0.23 -7.48 -9.92
C ASP A 25 0.17 -8.68 -8.99
N ASN A 26 -0.56 -9.72 -9.41
CA ASN A 26 -0.53 -10.99 -8.70
C ASN A 26 -0.75 -12.13 -9.68
N VAL A 27 -0.12 -13.26 -9.38
CA VAL A 27 -0.22 -14.48 -10.18
C VAL A 27 -0.80 -15.56 -9.28
N GLY A 28 -1.70 -16.34 -9.85
CA GLY A 28 -2.46 -17.35 -9.12
C GLY A 28 -3.81 -16.80 -8.73
N SER A 29 -4.54 -17.55 -7.91
CA SER A 29 -5.86 -17.11 -7.43
C SER A 29 -5.70 -16.19 -6.25
N SER A 30 -6.17 -14.97 -6.39
CA SER A 30 -6.20 -14.01 -5.30
C SER A 30 -7.57 -13.34 -5.27
N PRO A 31 -8.16 -13.13 -4.09
CA PRO A 31 -9.44 -12.43 -4.01
C PRO A 31 -9.33 -10.94 -4.31
N ARG A 32 -8.12 -10.42 -4.39
CA ARG A 32 -7.90 -8.98 -4.61
C ARG A 32 -7.21 -8.73 -5.92
N SER A 33 -7.64 -7.69 -6.62
CA SER A 33 -7.08 -7.29 -7.89
C SER A 33 -6.04 -6.18 -7.72
N ALA A 34 -5.30 -5.93 -8.79
CA ALA A 34 -4.36 -4.81 -8.83
C ALA A 34 -5.07 -3.50 -8.50
N GLY A 35 -4.39 -2.63 -7.81
CA GLY A 35 -4.94 -1.35 -7.35
C GLY A 35 -5.51 -1.37 -5.94
N THR A 36 -5.73 -2.54 -5.36
CA THR A 36 -6.20 -2.64 -3.97
C THR A 36 -5.17 -2.07 -3.02
N LYS A 37 -5.61 -1.28 -2.05
CA LYS A 37 -4.74 -0.52 -1.18
C LYS A 37 -5.01 -0.77 0.30
N MET A 38 -3.94 -0.65 1.08
CA MET A 38 -3.97 -0.78 2.53
C MET A 38 -2.98 0.23 3.10
N LEU A 39 -3.30 0.81 4.24
CA LEU A 39 -2.37 1.69 4.94
C LEU A 39 -1.75 0.96 6.12
N ILE A 40 -0.48 1.24 6.36
CA ILE A 40 0.28 0.70 7.49
C ILE A 40 0.79 1.88 8.30
N LYS A 41 0.51 1.84 9.60
CA LYS A 41 0.95 2.87 10.52
C LYS A 41 2.33 2.54 11.10
N PRO A 42 3.01 3.51 11.73
CA PRO A 42 4.33 3.23 12.32
C PRO A 42 4.33 2.11 13.35
N ASP A 43 3.23 1.89 14.06
CA ASP A 43 3.10 0.78 15.01
C ASP A 43 2.73 -0.54 14.33
N LEU A 44 2.68 -0.54 13.00
CA LEU A 44 2.34 -1.68 12.14
C LEU A 44 0.87 -2.10 12.19
N SER A 45 0.00 -1.30 12.79
CA SER A 45 -1.43 -1.48 12.63
C SER A 45 -1.85 -1.06 11.21
N ILE A 46 -2.97 -1.59 10.74
CA ILE A 46 -3.39 -1.38 9.36
C ILE A 46 -4.77 -0.76 9.28
N ILE A 47 -5.02 -0.10 8.16
CA ILE A 47 -6.33 0.41 7.77
C ILE A 47 -6.60 -0.15 6.38
N GLY A 48 -7.72 -0.85 6.21
CA GLY A 48 -8.01 -1.57 4.98
C GLY A 48 -7.31 -2.91 4.93
N THR A 49 -7.31 -3.53 3.76
CA THR A 49 -6.68 -4.85 3.58
C THR A 49 -6.32 -5.06 2.11
N ILE A 50 -5.29 -5.84 1.87
CA ILE A 50 -4.95 -6.29 0.51
C ILE A 50 -5.28 -7.77 0.32
N GLY A 51 -6.13 -8.33 1.18
CA GLY A 51 -6.62 -9.70 1.03
C GLY A 51 -6.31 -10.62 2.19
N GLY A 52 -5.59 -10.13 3.19
CA GLY A 52 -5.22 -10.94 4.34
C GLY A 52 -4.13 -11.96 4.04
N GLY A 53 -3.97 -12.92 4.92
CA GLY A 53 -3.07 -14.03 4.75
C GLY A 53 -1.60 -13.66 4.68
N LYS A 54 -0.84 -14.49 3.97
CA LYS A 54 0.61 -14.37 3.92
C LYS A 54 1.09 -13.13 3.18
N LEU A 55 0.39 -12.76 2.11
CA LEU A 55 0.77 -11.59 1.33
C LEU A 55 0.70 -10.32 2.18
N GLU A 56 -0.39 -10.16 2.92
CA GLU A 56 -0.58 -9.01 3.79
C GLU A 56 0.45 -9.00 4.93
N ALA A 57 0.69 -10.14 5.55
CA ALA A 57 1.69 -10.26 6.61
C ALA A 57 3.08 -9.89 6.11
N ASN A 58 3.45 -10.35 4.92
CA ASN A 58 4.72 -10.02 4.31
C ASN A 58 4.84 -8.52 4.00
N ALA A 59 3.76 -7.91 3.54
CA ALA A 59 3.73 -6.48 3.27
C ALA A 59 3.93 -5.66 4.55
N ILE A 60 3.30 -6.08 5.64
CA ILE A 60 3.45 -5.41 6.94
C ILE A 60 4.91 -5.50 7.42
N LEU A 61 5.53 -6.67 7.29
CA LEU A 61 6.93 -6.81 7.68
C LEU A 61 7.85 -5.96 6.81
N ALA A 62 7.60 -5.91 5.51
CA ALA A 62 8.39 -5.09 4.59
C ALA A 62 8.22 -3.59 4.89
N ALA A 63 7.07 -3.18 5.43
CA ALA A 63 6.83 -1.79 5.78
C ALA A 63 7.80 -1.29 6.85
N LYS A 64 8.29 -2.16 7.72
CA LYS A 64 9.31 -1.77 8.71
C LYS A 64 10.54 -1.17 8.03
N GLU A 65 10.98 -1.81 6.96
CA GLU A 65 12.12 -1.33 6.17
C GLU A 65 11.83 0.01 5.52
N VAL A 66 10.62 0.16 5.00
CA VAL A 66 10.21 1.39 4.35
C VAL A 66 10.17 2.55 5.35
N PHE A 67 9.66 2.31 6.56
CA PHE A 67 9.68 3.35 7.60
C PHE A 67 11.10 3.71 8.01
N GLN A 68 12.00 2.74 8.11
CA GLN A 68 13.39 2.99 8.49
C GLN A 68 14.16 3.75 7.43
N SER A 69 14.01 3.35 6.17
CA SER A 69 14.74 3.96 5.06
C SER A 69 14.08 5.25 4.57
N LYS A 70 12.79 5.42 4.83
CA LYS A 70 11.97 6.49 4.31
C LYS A 70 11.94 6.51 2.77
N LYS A 71 12.06 5.34 2.18
CA LYS A 71 12.06 5.17 0.72
C LYS A 71 11.01 4.17 0.31
N SER A 72 10.22 4.54 -0.69
CA SER A 72 9.27 3.63 -1.32
C SER A 72 10.01 2.51 -2.05
N ASN A 73 9.38 1.34 -2.13
CA ASN A 73 9.99 0.20 -2.84
C ASN A 73 8.92 -0.75 -3.33
N LEU A 74 9.25 -1.48 -4.38
CA LEU A 74 8.41 -2.53 -4.92
C LEU A 74 8.92 -3.88 -4.40
N PHE A 75 8.03 -4.67 -3.82
CA PHE A 75 8.35 -5.97 -3.26
C PHE A 75 7.65 -7.06 -4.04
N HIS A 76 8.37 -8.11 -4.36
CA HIS A 76 7.83 -9.29 -5.01
C HIS A 76 7.81 -10.44 -3.99
N PHE A 77 6.60 -10.94 -3.70
CA PHE A 77 6.42 -12.02 -2.75
C PHE A 77 6.01 -13.29 -3.48
N ILE A 78 6.71 -14.38 -3.21
CA ILE A 78 6.39 -15.68 -3.78
C ILE A 78 5.85 -16.54 -2.64
N LEU A 79 4.66 -17.09 -2.86
CA LEU A 79 4.00 -17.97 -1.90
C LEU A 79 4.13 -19.41 -2.37
N ASN A 80 4.71 -20.27 -1.56
CA ASN A 80 4.78 -21.70 -1.88
C ASN A 80 3.45 -22.37 -1.52
N GLY A 81 3.29 -23.65 -1.87
CA GLY A 81 2.06 -24.36 -1.66
C GLY A 81 1.58 -24.37 -0.21
N GLU A 82 2.51 -24.47 0.74
CA GLU A 82 2.16 -24.46 2.15
C GLU A 82 1.66 -23.08 2.59
N ASP A 83 2.33 -22.04 2.16
CA ASP A 83 1.91 -20.67 2.46
C ASP A 83 0.57 -20.37 1.80
N ALA A 84 0.38 -20.80 0.58
CA ALA A 84 -0.87 -20.60 -0.14
C ALA A 84 -2.05 -21.26 0.58
N ALA A 85 -1.83 -22.40 1.23
CA ALA A 85 -2.88 -23.08 1.98
C ALA A 85 -3.33 -22.29 3.22
N LYS A 86 -2.46 -21.41 3.74
CA LYS A 86 -2.72 -20.60 4.93
C LYS A 86 -3.17 -19.19 4.61
N SER A 87 -3.27 -18.85 3.33
CA SER A 87 -3.61 -17.49 2.90
C SER A 87 -4.82 -17.54 1.98
N ASP A 88 -5.23 -16.36 1.55
CA ASP A 88 -6.31 -16.23 0.56
C ASP A 88 -5.83 -16.53 -0.86
N MET A 89 -4.53 -16.71 -1.06
CA MET A 89 -3.97 -17.07 -2.35
C MET A 89 -3.93 -18.57 -2.51
N ILE A 90 -4.14 -19.04 -3.73
CA ILE A 90 -4.23 -20.47 -4.05
C ILE A 90 -3.09 -20.84 -4.97
N CYS A 91 -2.57 -22.06 -4.78
CA CYS A 91 -1.63 -22.69 -5.71
C CYS A 91 -0.30 -21.96 -5.89
N GLY A 92 0.29 -21.53 -4.79
CA GLY A 92 1.63 -20.97 -4.83
C GLY A 92 1.77 -19.72 -5.67
N GLY A 93 0.77 -18.86 -5.64
CA GLY A 93 0.81 -17.63 -6.38
C GLY A 93 1.91 -16.69 -5.93
N SER A 94 2.05 -15.59 -6.63
CA SER A 94 2.97 -14.53 -6.29
C SER A 94 2.24 -13.20 -6.36
N GLY A 95 2.84 -12.18 -5.76
CA GLY A 95 2.26 -10.86 -5.79
C GLY A 95 3.31 -9.77 -5.70
N ASP A 96 3.12 -8.74 -6.50
CA ASP A 96 3.94 -7.54 -6.45
C ASP A 96 3.17 -6.47 -5.69
N VAL A 97 3.78 -5.97 -4.63
CA VAL A 97 3.18 -4.96 -3.78
C VAL A 97 4.09 -3.75 -3.73
N LEU A 98 3.55 -2.61 -4.11
CA LEU A 98 4.26 -1.34 -4.02
C LEU A 98 4.01 -0.74 -2.65
N LEU A 99 5.07 -0.52 -1.89
CA LEU A 99 5.00 0.16 -0.60
C LEU A 99 5.48 1.59 -0.78
N VAL A 100 4.57 2.53 -0.66
CA VAL A 100 4.86 3.95 -0.85
C VAL A 100 4.95 4.63 0.50
N PHE A 101 6.08 5.28 0.75
CA PHE A 101 6.25 6.06 1.97
C PHE A 101 5.53 7.40 1.81
N LEU A 102 4.67 7.71 2.75
CA LEU A 102 3.87 8.94 2.75
C LEU A 102 4.27 9.81 3.94
N PRO A 103 5.28 10.68 3.78
CA PRO A 103 5.71 11.54 4.88
C PRO A 103 4.70 12.65 5.13
N TRP A 104 4.41 12.91 6.41
CA TRP A 104 3.45 13.95 6.80
C TRP A 104 3.98 15.36 6.52
N ASP A 105 5.29 15.53 6.45
CA ASP A 105 5.92 16.83 6.27
C ASP A 105 6.22 17.17 4.81
N ASP A 106 5.69 16.41 3.88
CA ASP A 106 5.80 16.72 2.46
C ASP A 106 4.51 17.39 1.99
N PRO A 107 4.54 18.71 1.70
CA PRO A 107 3.33 19.43 1.31
C PRO A 107 2.68 18.91 0.03
N GLU A 108 3.48 18.44 -0.93
CA GLU A 108 2.95 17.92 -2.18
C GLU A 108 2.12 16.65 -1.95
N THR A 109 2.66 15.73 -1.16
CA THR A 109 1.95 14.49 -0.83
C THR A 109 0.64 14.80 -0.12
N THR A 110 0.69 15.66 0.88
CA THR A 110 -0.51 16.04 1.64
C THR A 110 -1.55 16.69 0.73
N LEU A 111 -1.13 17.59 -0.15
CA LEU A 111 -2.06 18.29 -1.04
C LEU A 111 -2.75 17.33 -2.01
N VAL A 112 -2.01 16.36 -2.56
CA VAL A 112 -2.59 15.37 -3.48
C VAL A 112 -3.71 14.61 -2.80
N PHE A 113 -3.50 14.13 -1.58
CA PHE A 113 -4.50 13.34 -0.88
C PHE A 113 -5.65 14.18 -0.35
N GLU A 114 -5.41 15.43 0.04
CA GLU A 114 -6.49 16.33 0.40
C GLU A 114 -7.43 16.58 -0.79
N LYS A 115 -6.86 16.83 -1.97
CA LYS A 115 -7.66 17.02 -3.19
C LYS A 115 -8.40 15.76 -3.59
N ALA A 116 -7.75 14.60 -3.47
CA ALA A 116 -8.41 13.34 -3.78
C ALA A 116 -9.59 13.08 -2.84
N LEU A 117 -9.44 13.38 -1.56
CA LEU A 117 -10.52 13.23 -0.60
C LEU A 117 -11.67 14.19 -0.90
N ASP A 118 -11.38 15.44 -1.22
CA ASP A 118 -12.41 16.41 -1.58
C ASP A 118 -13.22 15.95 -2.78
N ALA A 119 -12.56 15.39 -3.79
CA ALA A 119 -13.25 14.85 -4.96
C ALA A 119 -14.15 13.67 -4.58
N ALA A 120 -13.67 12.77 -3.72
CA ALA A 120 -14.43 11.61 -3.29
C ALA A 120 -15.65 12.03 -2.48
N VAL A 121 -15.51 12.99 -1.57
CA VAL A 121 -16.62 13.49 -0.76
C VAL A 121 -17.66 14.21 -1.61
N GLY A 122 -17.22 14.96 -2.62
CA GLY A 122 -18.10 15.68 -3.52
C GLY A 122 -18.70 14.86 -4.65
N ASN A 123 -18.46 13.55 -4.67
CA ASN A 123 -18.88 12.66 -5.76
C ASN A 123 -18.35 13.08 -7.13
N GLN A 124 -17.20 13.69 -7.15
CA GLN A 124 -16.52 14.05 -8.39
C GLN A 124 -15.68 12.88 -8.88
N GLU A 125 -15.62 12.73 -10.19
CA GLU A 125 -14.73 11.75 -10.78
C GLU A 125 -13.31 12.30 -10.80
N GLY A 126 -12.34 11.41 -10.54
CA GLY A 126 -10.95 11.78 -10.58
C GLY A 126 -10.07 10.53 -10.64
N TRP A 127 -8.82 10.75 -10.89
CA TRP A 127 -7.83 9.69 -10.99
C TRP A 127 -6.70 9.95 -10.01
N LEU A 128 -6.42 8.96 -9.17
CA LEU A 128 -5.20 8.97 -8.37
C LEU A 128 -4.16 8.14 -9.12
N ILE A 129 -3.14 8.83 -9.63
CA ILE A 129 -2.11 8.18 -10.43
C ILE A 129 -0.85 8.05 -9.59
N THR A 130 -0.36 6.83 -9.45
CA THR A 130 0.90 6.56 -8.78
C THR A 130 1.91 6.10 -9.84
N GLN A 131 2.99 6.84 -9.96
CA GLN A 131 4.09 6.47 -10.86
C GLN A 131 5.26 6.00 -10.03
N PHE A 132 5.87 4.94 -10.47
CA PHE A 132 7.07 4.42 -9.83
C PHE A 132 8.02 3.89 -10.89
N ARG A 133 9.29 3.83 -10.52
CA ARG A 133 10.32 3.29 -11.39
C ARG A 133 11.10 2.25 -10.59
N GLU A 134 11.18 1.06 -11.13
CA GLU A 134 12.03 0.03 -10.61
C GLU A 134 13.39 0.18 -11.26
N ASN A 135 14.42 0.37 -10.46
CA ASN A 135 15.69 0.82 -10.98
C ASN A 135 16.85 0.19 -10.21
N GLY A 136 17.00 -1.12 -10.34
CA GLY A 136 18.14 -1.84 -9.78
C GLY A 136 18.31 -1.68 -8.27
N GLY A 137 17.19 -1.51 -7.55
CA GLY A 137 17.23 -1.34 -6.11
C GLY A 137 17.34 0.11 -5.65
N ASP A 138 17.44 1.04 -6.57
CA ASP A 138 17.46 2.47 -6.27
C ASP A 138 16.10 3.04 -6.59
N THR A 139 15.22 2.97 -5.62
CA THR A 139 13.85 3.38 -5.78
C THR A 139 13.61 4.68 -5.03
N ASN A 140 13.08 5.64 -5.72
CA ASN A 140 12.76 6.94 -5.14
C ASN A 140 11.27 7.13 -5.01
#